data_27f76172b2f5617a54d231b3bbfc7fbf
#
_entry.id   27f76172b2f5617a54d231b3bbfc7fbf
#
_cell.length_a   1.000
_cell.length_b   1.000
_cell.length_c   1.000
_cell.angle_alpha   90.00
_cell.angle_beta   90.00
_cell.angle_gamma   90.00
#
_symmetry.space_group_name_H-M   'P 1'
#
loop_
_entity.id
_entity.type
_entity.pdbx_description
1 polymer ?
#
loop_
_entity_poly.entity_id
_entity_poly.type
_entity_poly.pdbx_seq_one_letter_code
_entity_poly.pdbx_strand_id
1 'polypeptide(L)'
;MTTFLTVDDEFKRTLGYLPDDDLLDDQSLQRMKSALTAAEIYVQGAIGEENEDFYKDEKILPLYKLACYAIGANWFFHPSTAVSSTTAKAIIGQLRASYDESEVAKNGSTSKS
;
A
#
# COMPACT_ATOMS: atom_id res chain seq x y z
N MET A 1 -4.96 12.96 -2.01
CA MET A 1 -4.30 11.65 -1.88
C MET A 1 -3.06 11.58 -2.74
N THR A 2 -1.97 11.06 -2.21
CA THR A 2 -0.71 10.95 -2.93
C THR A 2 -0.21 9.52 -2.95
N THR A 3 0.08 9.00 -4.12
CA THR A 3 0.73 7.69 -4.25
C THR A 3 2.21 7.94 -4.44
N PHE A 4 3.06 7.17 -3.76
CA PHE A 4 4.50 7.39 -3.80
C PHE A 4 5.32 6.11 -3.91
N LEU A 5 4.70 4.94 -3.82
CA LEU A 5 5.43 3.69 -3.97
C LEU A 5 5.80 3.47 -5.43
N THR A 6 6.91 2.79 -5.65
CA THR A 6 7.41 2.51 -6.99
C THR A 6 7.57 1.02 -7.19
N VAL A 7 7.63 0.62 -8.46
CA VAL A 7 7.90 -0.77 -8.79
C VAL A 7 9.40 -1.01 -8.58
N ASP A 8 9.73 -1.36 -7.35
CA ASP A 8 11.11 -1.61 -6.95
C ASP A 8 11.41 -3.11 -6.96
N ASP A 9 12.63 -3.45 -6.56
CA ASP A 9 13.07 -4.85 -6.54
C ASP A 9 12.23 -5.68 -5.60
N GLU A 10 11.80 -5.10 -4.49
CA GLU A 10 10.99 -5.81 -3.51
C GLU A 10 9.62 -6.17 -4.08
N PHE A 11 8.98 -5.23 -4.80
CA PHE A 11 7.69 -5.51 -5.43
C PHE A 11 7.85 -6.57 -6.53
N LYS A 12 8.91 -6.48 -7.33
CA LYS A 12 9.17 -7.48 -8.36
C LYS A 12 9.35 -8.86 -7.76
N ARG A 13 10.04 -8.98 -6.63
CA ARG A 13 10.20 -10.26 -5.93
C ARG A 13 8.86 -10.75 -5.40
N THR A 14 8.02 -9.86 -4.92
CA THR A 14 6.68 -10.22 -4.47
C THR A 14 5.88 -10.85 -5.61
N LEU A 15 6.10 -10.37 -6.83
CA LEU A 15 5.45 -10.93 -8.01
C LEU A 15 6.14 -12.20 -8.54
N GLY A 16 7.30 -12.55 -7.99
CA GLY A 16 8.03 -13.73 -8.41
C GLY A 16 9.06 -13.48 -9.48
N TYR A 17 9.40 -12.23 -9.76
CA TYR A 17 10.40 -11.89 -10.77
C TYR A 17 11.72 -11.54 -10.12
N LEU A 18 12.81 -11.77 -10.85
CA LEU A 18 14.11 -11.27 -10.44
C LEU A 18 14.21 -9.81 -10.80
N PRO A 19 14.95 -8.99 -10.02
CA PRO A 19 15.00 -7.55 -10.26
C PRO A 19 15.51 -7.16 -11.65
N ASP A 20 16.41 -7.95 -12.22
CA ASP A 20 16.99 -7.70 -13.53
C ASP A 20 16.53 -8.71 -14.58
N ASP A 21 15.29 -9.19 -14.45
CA ASP A 21 14.73 -10.18 -15.36
C ASP A 21 14.51 -9.55 -16.74
N ASP A 22 15.20 -10.09 -17.74
CA ASP A 22 15.11 -9.60 -19.10
C ASP A 22 13.75 -9.83 -19.75
N LEU A 23 12.92 -10.66 -19.15
CA LEU A 23 11.58 -10.94 -19.64
C LEU A 23 10.58 -9.85 -19.28
N LEU A 24 10.98 -8.90 -18.41
CA LEU A 24 10.12 -7.79 -18.03
C LEU A 24 10.21 -6.70 -19.10
N ASP A 25 9.17 -6.58 -19.90
CA ASP A 25 9.10 -5.53 -20.91
C ASP A 25 8.39 -4.29 -20.34
N ASP A 26 8.36 -3.22 -21.13
CA ASP A 26 7.75 -1.96 -20.71
C ASP A 26 6.28 -2.12 -20.39
N GLN A 27 5.59 -2.97 -21.12
CA GLN A 27 4.16 -3.18 -20.94
C GLN A 27 3.89 -3.87 -19.59
N SER A 28 4.72 -4.86 -19.24
CA SER A 28 4.62 -5.54 -17.94
C SER A 28 4.90 -4.57 -16.81
N LEU A 29 5.92 -3.73 -16.96
CA LEU A 29 6.26 -2.74 -15.95
C LEU A 29 5.14 -1.71 -15.76
N GLN A 30 4.48 -1.31 -16.86
CA GLN A 30 3.34 -0.41 -16.77
C GLN A 30 2.17 -1.06 -16.02
N ARG A 31 1.92 -2.34 -16.27
CA ARG A 31 0.87 -3.07 -15.58
C ARG A 31 1.18 -3.19 -14.08
N MET A 32 2.44 -3.43 -13.74
CA MET A 32 2.87 -3.48 -12.34
C MET A 32 2.65 -2.14 -11.66
N LYS A 33 3.03 -1.05 -12.35
CA LYS A 33 2.86 0.28 -11.80
C LYS A 33 1.38 0.61 -11.59
N SER A 34 0.54 0.27 -12.56
CA SER A 34 -0.90 0.53 -12.44
C SER A 34 -1.51 -0.25 -11.29
N ALA A 35 -1.13 -1.52 -11.13
CA ALA A 35 -1.65 -2.33 -10.05
C ALA A 35 -1.21 -1.80 -8.69
N LEU A 36 0.06 -1.38 -8.59
CA LEU A 36 0.58 -0.85 -7.33
C LEU A 36 -0.08 0.49 -6.97
N THR A 37 -0.25 1.37 -7.96
CA THR A 37 -0.92 2.65 -7.74
C THR A 37 -2.37 2.42 -7.27
N ALA A 38 -3.08 1.51 -7.92
CA ALA A 38 -4.45 1.18 -7.51
C ALA A 38 -4.48 0.61 -6.09
N ALA A 39 -3.47 -0.17 -5.73
CA ALA A 39 -3.38 -0.72 -4.37
C ALA A 39 -3.19 0.38 -3.35
N GLU A 40 -2.36 1.37 -3.63
CA GLU A 40 -2.18 2.51 -2.72
C GLU A 40 -3.48 3.28 -2.53
N ILE A 41 -4.19 3.52 -3.64
CA ILE A 41 -5.46 4.23 -3.58
C ILE A 41 -6.45 3.45 -2.70
N TYR A 42 -6.52 2.15 -2.88
CA TYR A 42 -7.40 1.30 -2.09
C TYR A 42 -7.04 1.34 -0.61
N VAL A 43 -5.76 1.17 -0.29
CA VAL A 43 -5.31 1.11 1.09
C VAL A 43 -5.53 2.46 1.79
N GLN A 44 -5.15 3.55 1.15
CA GLN A 44 -5.36 4.88 1.74
C GLN A 44 -6.84 5.19 1.89
N GLY A 45 -7.66 4.77 0.94
CA GLY A 45 -9.10 4.94 1.04
C GLY A 45 -9.70 4.16 2.21
N ALA A 46 -9.15 3.00 2.53
CA ALA A 46 -9.62 2.19 3.63
C ALA A 46 -9.15 2.69 4.99
N ILE A 47 -8.01 3.36 5.04
CA ILE A 47 -7.39 3.81 6.29
C ILE A 47 -7.66 5.29 6.55
N GLY A 48 -7.31 6.16 5.61
CA GLY A 48 -7.48 7.59 5.74
C GLY A 48 -6.57 8.33 4.78
N GLU A 49 -7.09 9.38 4.14
CA GLU A 49 -6.37 10.10 3.10
C GLU A 49 -5.91 11.49 3.53
N GLU A 50 -6.35 11.97 4.67
CA GLU A 50 -6.07 13.35 5.07
C GLU A 50 -4.66 13.57 5.61
N ASN A 51 -4.03 12.54 6.13
CA ASN A 51 -2.68 12.65 6.69
C ASN A 51 -1.71 11.81 5.85
N GLU A 52 -1.24 12.38 4.76
CA GLU A 52 -0.37 11.65 3.84
C GLU A 52 0.99 11.30 4.47
N ASP A 53 1.47 12.11 5.39
CA ASP A 53 2.75 11.86 6.04
C ASP A 53 2.73 10.61 6.93
N PHE A 54 1.54 10.21 7.36
CA PHE A 54 1.39 9.00 8.18
C PHE A 54 2.04 7.79 7.49
N TYR A 55 1.82 7.67 6.18
CA TYR A 55 2.31 6.51 5.42
C TYR A 55 3.81 6.53 5.19
N LYS A 56 4.44 7.68 5.38
CA LYS A 56 5.88 7.83 5.20
C LYS A 56 6.66 7.64 6.49
N ASP A 57 5.97 7.52 7.62
CA ASP A 57 6.59 7.29 8.91
C ASP A 57 7.36 5.96 8.87
N GLU A 58 8.57 5.95 9.41
CA GLU A 58 9.43 4.76 9.35
C GLU A 58 8.85 3.54 10.02
N LYS A 59 7.91 3.72 10.94
CA LYS A 59 7.25 2.59 11.62
C LYS A 59 6.05 2.09 10.84
N ILE A 60 5.48 2.93 10.00
CA ILE A 60 4.27 2.63 9.26
C ILE A 60 4.60 2.15 7.85
N LEU A 61 5.60 2.75 7.23
CA LEU A 61 5.93 2.48 5.83
C LEU A 61 6.12 1.01 5.51
N PRO A 62 6.85 0.21 6.32
CA PRO A 62 7.01 -1.21 5.99
C PRO A 62 5.69 -1.96 5.94
N LEU A 63 4.77 -1.66 6.85
CA LEU A 63 3.45 -2.29 6.87
C LEU A 63 2.59 -1.82 5.70
N TYR A 64 2.66 -0.53 5.39
CA TYR A 64 1.95 0.05 4.26
C TYR A 64 2.42 -0.60 2.95
N LYS A 65 3.73 -0.74 2.78
CA LYS A 65 4.30 -1.39 1.60
C LYS A 65 3.85 -2.84 1.50
N LEU A 66 3.87 -3.55 2.62
CA LEU A 66 3.48 -4.96 2.60
C LEU A 66 2.03 -5.12 2.17
N ALA A 67 1.13 -4.29 2.69
CA ALA A 67 -0.27 -4.34 2.30
C ALA A 67 -0.45 -3.99 0.83
N CYS A 68 0.19 -2.90 0.38
CA CYS A 68 0.06 -2.45 -1.01
C CYS A 68 0.66 -3.46 -1.98
N TYR A 69 1.79 -4.06 -1.63
CA TYR A 69 2.43 -5.04 -2.50
C TYR A 69 1.58 -6.31 -2.61
N ALA A 70 1.00 -6.76 -1.49
CA ALA A 70 0.14 -7.94 -1.52
C ALA A 70 -1.10 -7.71 -2.39
N ILE A 71 -1.73 -6.56 -2.24
CA ILE A 71 -2.91 -6.22 -3.03
C ILE A 71 -2.53 -5.98 -4.49
N GLY A 72 -1.45 -5.26 -4.72
CA GLY A 72 -0.96 -4.99 -6.06
C GLY A 72 -0.61 -6.26 -6.82
N ALA A 73 0.04 -7.22 -6.13
CA ALA A 73 0.36 -8.51 -6.72
C ALA A 73 -0.91 -9.27 -7.08
N ASN A 74 -1.89 -9.27 -6.19
CA ASN A 74 -3.16 -9.94 -6.45
C ASN A 74 -3.84 -9.36 -7.70
N TRP A 75 -3.88 -8.03 -7.80
CA TRP A 75 -4.50 -7.39 -8.95
C TRP A 75 -3.68 -7.53 -10.23
N PHE A 76 -2.37 -7.61 -10.11
CA PHE A 76 -1.51 -7.81 -11.27
C PHE A 76 -1.80 -9.17 -11.92
N PHE A 77 -1.93 -10.22 -11.09
CA PHE A 77 -2.19 -11.57 -11.59
C PHE A 77 -3.66 -11.84 -11.86
N HIS A 78 -4.56 -11.15 -11.16
CA HIS A 78 -6.00 -11.39 -11.25
C HIS A 78 -6.74 -10.05 -11.33
N PRO A 79 -6.61 -9.32 -12.44
CA PRO A 79 -7.14 -7.96 -12.50
C PRO A 79 -8.66 -7.84 -12.39
N SER A 80 -9.38 -8.93 -12.62
CA SER A 80 -10.84 -8.89 -12.54
C SER A 80 -11.40 -9.40 -11.22
N THR A 81 -10.55 -9.76 -10.26
CA THR A 81 -11.03 -10.26 -8.96
C THR A 81 -10.99 -9.16 -7.92
N ALA A 82 -11.85 -9.30 -6.90
CA ALA A 82 -11.81 -8.41 -5.75
C ALA A 82 -10.62 -8.75 -4.87
N VAL A 83 -10.24 -7.80 -4.02
CA VAL A 83 -9.16 -8.02 -3.06
C VAL A 83 -9.59 -9.12 -2.10
N SER A 84 -8.76 -10.16 -1.99
CA SER A 84 -9.07 -11.28 -1.13
C SER A 84 -7.95 -11.62 -0.15
N SER A 85 -6.86 -10.84 -0.11
CA SER A 85 -5.74 -11.14 0.77
C SER A 85 -6.11 -10.94 2.24
N THR A 86 -6.11 -12.01 3.01
CA THR A 86 -6.39 -11.97 4.44
C THR A 86 -5.30 -11.18 5.16
N THR A 87 -4.04 -11.38 4.75
CA THR A 87 -2.90 -10.67 5.34
C THR A 87 -3.03 -9.17 5.12
N ALA A 88 -3.38 -8.76 3.90
CA ALA A 88 -3.53 -7.35 3.61
C ALA A 88 -4.66 -6.73 4.43
N LYS A 89 -5.78 -7.44 4.57
CA LYS A 89 -6.91 -6.95 5.37
C LYS A 89 -6.55 -6.78 6.83
N ALA A 90 -5.78 -7.73 7.38
CA ALA A 90 -5.32 -7.65 8.76
C ALA A 90 -4.40 -6.45 8.96
N ILE A 91 -3.48 -6.22 8.03
CA ILE A 91 -2.56 -5.09 8.11
C ILE A 91 -3.33 -3.77 7.97
N ILE A 92 -4.29 -3.70 7.06
CA ILE A 92 -5.13 -2.51 6.89
C ILE A 92 -5.85 -2.18 8.19
N GLY A 93 -6.41 -3.20 8.85
CA GLY A 93 -7.08 -2.98 10.14
C GLY A 93 -6.14 -2.43 11.19
N GLN A 94 -4.92 -2.97 11.25
CA GLN A 94 -3.91 -2.51 12.18
C GLN A 94 -3.46 -1.08 11.86
N LEU A 95 -3.24 -0.78 10.59
CA LEU A 95 -2.85 0.56 10.16
C LEU A 95 -3.96 1.57 10.42
N ARG A 96 -5.21 1.16 10.23
CA ARG A 96 -6.35 2.03 10.49
C ARG A 96 -6.43 2.42 11.96
N ALA A 97 -6.19 1.46 12.87
CA ALA A 97 -6.15 1.74 14.28
C ALA A 97 -5.02 2.73 14.61
N SER A 98 -3.84 2.52 14.03
CA SER A 98 -2.71 3.42 14.24
C SER A 98 -2.97 4.81 13.65
N TYR A 99 -3.64 4.87 12.50
CA TYR A 99 -4.01 6.15 11.88
C TYR A 99 -4.97 6.90 12.79
N ASP A 100 -5.99 6.24 13.32
CA ASP A 100 -6.96 6.85 14.20
C ASP A 100 -6.29 7.38 15.47
N GLU A 101 -5.35 6.63 16.03
CA GLU A 101 -4.59 7.08 17.18
C GLU A 101 -3.74 8.31 16.85
N SER A 102 -3.13 8.31 15.67
CA SER A 102 -2.34 9.44 15.20
C SER A 102 -3.19 10.69 15.08
N GLU A 103 -4.41 10.56 14.55
CA GLU A 103 -5.31 11.69 14.41
C GLU A 103 -5.81 12.19 15.75
N VAL A 104 -6.09 11.28 16.68
CA VAL A 104 -6.48 11.66 18.03
C VAL A 104 -5.35 12.38 18.73
N ALA A 105 -4.12 11.88 18.60
CA ALA A 105 -2.96 12.52 19.21
C ALA A 105 -2.71 13.92 18.61
N LYS A 106 -2.93 14.03 17.30
CA LYS A 106 -2.73 15.30 16.60
C LYS A 106 -3.76 16.34 17.01
N ASN A 107 -5.00 15.92 17.25
CA ASN A 107 -6.09 16.81 17.63
C ASN A 107 -6.47 16.70 19.09
N GLY A 108 -6.03 15.65 19.74
CA GLY A 108 -6.49 15.29 21.07
C GLY A 108 -6.16 16.29 22.14
N SER A 109 -5.00 16.93 22.03
CA SER A 109 -4.60 17.92 23.02
C SER A 109 -5.56 19.09 23.03
N THR A 110 -6.15 19.41 21.88
CA THR A 110 -7.09 20.52 21.81
C THR A 110 -8.46 20.08 22.28
N SER A 111 -8.82 18.86 22.05
CA SER A 111 -10.15 18.38 22.46
C SER A 111 -10.17 17.94 23.90
N LYS A 112 -9.02 17.77 24.50
CA LYS A 112 -8.96 17.35 25.85
C LYS A 112 -9.38 18.33 26.82
N SER A 113 -9.40 19.42 26.49
CA SER A 113 -9.83 20.40 27.46
C SER A 113 -11.03 20.03 28.25
#